data_a697e7542369b4adf432e91b125a482f
#
_entry.id   a697e7542369b4adf432e91b125a482f
#
_cell.length_a   1.000
_cell.length_b   1.000
_cell.length_c   1.000
_cell.angle_alpha   90.00
_cell.angle_beta   90.00
_cell.angle_gamma   90.00
#
_symmetry.space_group_name_H-M   'P 1'
#
loop_
_entity.id
_entity.type
_entity.pdbx_description
1 polymer ?
#
loop_
_entity_poly.entity_id
_entity_poly.type
_entity_poly.pdbx_seq_one_letter_code
_entity_poly.pdbx_strand_id
1 'polypeptide(L)'
;MSDTGVAVQQRALALMQVGRYAEAADVLRGLLAERPEHVGAMIHLARCHRELGQLAEAMRVVDRALGFAATQEPLLTEKARILLAAGHPGHAASAAHRALEHDPRSWAAHGLLAEALLALGNPTRVVVARRYADTALELAPHVPDVHLLDARLHARMGRLRAARAACGQALALEPGYEPALRQLALLDARQDRTGRAARQFTAALAVDPSRADGAAPAYEAIVAALCWRLFDVLALAGLALLVLFTLLGDGATPARLAVAVAVPLVVAGWAALTWRRQPSALRGQLRRQLRSTPVVVCLLLTLAVAAGLVLSAVVPVPGGLLLVPGYLVFAFRGWRQLQRRTGPAVRWLGYRIWSRLAARTTLSVPGRSS
;
A
#
# COMPACT_ATOMS: atom_id res chain seq x y z
N MET A 1 -44.52 -0.01 -6.05
CA MET A 1 -43.40 -0.96 -5.77
C MET A 1 -44.02 -2.11 -4.99
N SER A 2 -44.00 -3.34 -5.50
CA SER A 2 -44.53 -4.48 -4.75
C SER A 2 -43.59 -4.77 -3.56
N ASP A 3 -44.12 -5.02 -2.37
CA ASP A 3 -43.42 -5.31 -1.12
C ASP A 3 -42.36 -6.41 -1.26
N THR A 4 -42.59 -7.38 -2.11
CA THR A 4 -41.68 -8.47 -2.42
C THR A 4 -40.36 -7.99 -3.04
N GLY A 5 -40.34 -7.02 -3.94
CA GLY A 5 -39.12 -6.52 -4.58
C GLY A 5 -38.23 -5.74 -3.61
N VAL A 6 -38.80 -5.00 -2.67
CA VAL A 6 -38.06 -4.27 -1.63
C VAL A 6 -37.43 -5.26 -0.65
N ALA A 7 -38.18 -6.29 -0.22
CA ALA A 7 -37.67 -7.32 0.69
C ALA A 7 -36.49 -8.11 0.07
N VAL A 8 -36.59 -8.46 -1.21
CA VAL A 8 -35.49 -9.14 -1.95
C VAL A 8 -34.24 -8.26 -2.02
N GLN A 9 -34.40 -6.97 -2.33
CA GLN A 9 -33.28 -6.04 -2.37
C GLN A 9 -32.64 -5.83 -0.99
N GLN A 10 -33.45 -5.72 0.08
CA GLN A 10 -32.93 -5.63 1.46
C GLN A 10 -32.15 -6.89 1.86
N ARG A 11 -32.64 -8.08 1.49
CA ARG A 11 -31.90 -9.34 1.70
C ARG A 11 -30.54 -9.32 1.00
N ALA A 12 -30.47 -8.86 -0.25
CA ALA A 12 -29.23 -8.75 -0.98
C ALA A 12 -28.26 -7.78 -0.29
N LEU A 13 -28.74 -6.62 0.17
CA LEU A 13 -27.94 -5.65 0.91
C LEU A 13 -27.40 -6.23 2.22
N ALA A 14 -28.21 -6.98 2.98
CA ALA A 14 -27.75 -7.63 4.20
C ALA A 14 -26.64 -8.67 3.92
N LEU A 15 -26.76 -9.46 2.83
CA LEU A 15 -25.72 -10.38 2.40
C LEU A 15 -24.43 -9.64 2.00
N MET A 16 -24.55 -8.50 1.32
CA MET A 16 -23.39 -7.66 0.95
C MET A 16 -22.69 -7.09 2.19
N GLN A 17 -23.43 -6.69 3.23
CA GLN A 17 -22.86 -6.19 4.48
C GLN A 17 -21.99 -7.22 5.21
N VAL A 18 -22.36 -8.51 5.12
CA VAL A 18 -21.58 -9.60 5.71
C VAL A 18 -20.56 -10.21 4.73
N GLY A 19 -20.32 -9.58 3.58
CA GLY A 19 -19.33 -10.02 2.59
C GLY A 19 -19.74 -11.23 1.74
N ARG A 20 -21.00 -11.71 1.82
CA ARG A 20 -21.52 -12.84 1.05
C ARG A 20 -21.94 -12.41 -0.36
N TYR A 21 -20.99 -11.86 -1.13
CA TYR A 21 -21.26 -11.21 -2.42
C TYR A 21 -21.79 -12.19 -3.48
N ALA A 22 -21.36 -13.45 -3.46
CA ALA A 22 -21.83 -14.46 -4.42
C ALA A 22 -23.34 -14.72 -4.24
N GLU A 23 -23.79 -14.93 -3.00
CA GLU A 23 -25.19 -15.16 -2.68
C GLU A 23 -26.04 -13.92 -2.92
N ALA A 24 -25.51 -12.72 -2.61
CA ALA A 24 -26.17 -11.47 -2.93
C ALA A 24 -26.37 -11.31 -4.45
N ALA A 25 -25.39 -11.69 -5.26
CA ALA A 25 -25.48 -11.68 -6.72
C ALA A 25 -26.56 -12.64 -7.23
N ASP A 26 -26.71 -13.84 -6.63
CA ASP A 26 -27.76 -14.80 -6.99
C ASP A 26 -29.16 -14.23 -6.70
N VAL A 27 -29.35 -13.64 -5.52
CA VAL A 27 -30.60 -12.98 -5.13
C VAL A 27 -30.95 -11.83 -6.09
N LEU A 28 -29.95 -11.00 -6.45
CA LEU A 28 -30.16 -9.88 -7.38
C LEU A 28 -30.46 -10.33 -8.80
N ARG A 29 -29.83 -11.44 -9.26
CA ARG A 29 -30.15 -12.05 -10.57
C ARG A 29 -31.60 -12.55 -10.62
N GLY A 30 -32.10 -13.15 -9.56
CA GLY A 30 -33.49 -13.54 -9.44
C GLY A 30 -34.44 -12.33 -9.59
N LEU A 31 -34.13 -11.24 -8.88
CA LEU A 31 -34.93 -10.00 -9.00
C LEU A 31 -34.88 -9.40 -10.40
N LEU A 32 -33.74 -9.44 -11.07
CA LEU A 32 -33.57 -8.93 -12.44
C LEU A 32 -34.19 -9.83 -13.51
N ALA A 33 -34.40 -11.12 -13.23
CA ALA A 33 -35.18 -12.00 -14.09
C ALA A 33 -36.66 -11.61 -14.12
N GLU A 34 -37.21 -11.18 -12.97
CA GLU A 34 -38.59 -10.68 -12.88
C GLU A 34 -38.72 -9.23 -13.35
N ARG A 35 -37.67 -8.41 -13.11
CA ARG A 35 -37.66 -6.95 -13.40
C ARG A 35 -36.34 -6.55 -14.07
N PRO A 36 -36.24 -6.79 -15.39
CA PRO A 36 -34.99 -6.55 -16.13
C PRO A 36 -34.49 -5.11 -16.15
N GLU A 37 -35.36 -4.13 -15.89
CA GLU A 37 -35.05 -2.70 -15.92
C GLU A 37 -34.77 -2.10 -14.52
N HIS A 38 -34.66 -2.95 -13.49
CA HIS A 38 -34.46 -2.45 -12.12
C HIS A 38 -33.03 -1.96 -11.90
N VAL A 39 -32.76 -0.68 -12.22
CA VAL A 39 -31.44 -0.05 -12.19
C VAL A 39 -30.76 -0.19 -10.82
N GLY A 40 -31.49 -0.02 -9.70
CA GLY A 40 -30.92 -0.19 -8.36
C GLY A 40 -30.37 -1.61 -8.11
N ALA A 41 -31.08 -2.64 -8.58
CA ALA A 41 -30.58 -4.02 -8.48
C ALA A 41 -29.35 -4.24 -9.36
N MET A 42 -29.28 -3.62 -10.55
CA MET A 42 -28.11 -3.70 -11.41
C MET A 42 -26.89 -3.04 -10.77
N ILE A 43 -27.05 -1.88 -10.09
CA ILE A 43 -25.96 -1.23 -9.36
C ILE A 43 -25.37 -2.17 -8.29
N HIS A 44 -26.25 -2.80 -7.49
CA HIS A 44 -25.82 -3.72 -6.45
C HIS A 44 -25.21 -5.01 -7.03
N LEU A 45 -25.74 -5.52 -8.13
CA LEU A 45 -25.16 -6.69 -8.82
C LEU A 45 -23.78 -6.37 -9.38
N ALA A 46 -23.60 -5.20 -10.01
CA ALA A 46 -22.30 -4.74 -10.49
C ALA A 46 -21.29 -4.62 -9.35
N ARG A 47 -21.70 -4.09 -8.19
CA ARG A 47 -20.90 -4.02 -6.99
C ARG A 47 -20.51 -5.43 -6.50
N CYS A 48 -21.44 -6.38 -6.46
CA CYS A 48 -21.12 -7.77 -6.09
C CYS A 48 -20.06 -8.38 -7.02
N HIS A 49 -20.24 -8.24 -8.33
CA HIS A 49 -19.26 -8.72 -9.32
C HIS A 49 -17.89 -8.05 -9.15
N ARG A 50 -17.85 -6.76 -8.86
CA ARG A 50 -16.59 -6.02 -8.59
C ARG A 50 -15.89 -6.55 -7.34
N GLU A 51 -16.61 -6.76 -6.24
CA GLU A 51 -16.03 -7.32 -4.99
C GLU A 51 -15.54 -8.76 -5.17
N LEU A 52 -16.18 -9.55 -6.06
CA LEU A 52 -15.73 -10.88 -6.45
C LEU A 52 -14.57 -10.87 -7.47
N GLY A 53 -14.09 -9.69 -7.89
CA GLY A 53 -13.02 -9.57 -8.90
C GLY A 53 -13.48 -9.83 -10.33
N GLN A 54 -14.76 -10.03 -10.57
CA GLN A 54 -15.37 -10.31 -11.87
C GLN A 54 -15.63 -8.98 -12.63
N LEU A 55 -14.55 -8.25 -12.95
CA LEU A 55 -14.64 -6.87 -13.44
C LEU A 55 -15.31 -6.75 -14.80
N ALA A 56 -15.14 -7.75 -15.67
CA ALA A 56 -15.81 -7.78 -16.99
C ALA A 56 -17.34 -7.92 -16.84
N GLU A 57 -17.80 -8.77 -15.91
CA GLU A 57 -19.21 -8.93 -15.61
C GLU A 57 -19.80 -7.66 -15.00
N ALA A 58 -19.08 -7.08 -14.01
CA ALA A 58 -19.47 -5.83 -13.39
C ALA A 58 -19.64 -4.71 -14.44
N MET A 59 -18.73 -4.61 -15.40
CA MET A 59 -18.80 -3.60 -16.47
C MET A 59 -20.01 -3.84 -17.38
N ARG A 60 -20.26 -5.11 -17.80
CA ARG A 60 -21.43 -5.46 -18.63
C ARG A 60 -22.75 -5.06 -17.95
N VAL A 61 -22.87 -5.32 -16.64
CA VAL A 61 -24.08 -4.96 -15.88
C VAL A 61 -24.24 -3.44 -15.81
N VAL A 62 -23.18 -2.68 -15.57
CA VAL A 62 -23.24 -1.21 -15.56
C VAL A 62 -23.58 -0.64 -16.92
N ASP A 63 -22.95 -1.14 -17.98
CA ASP A 63 -23.22 -0.64 -19.35
C ASP A 63 -24.67 -0.94 -19.76
N ARG A 64 -25.22 -2.09 -19.38
CA ARG A 64 -26.66 -2.40 -19.55
C ARG A 64 -27.54 -1.43 -18.75
N ALA A 65 -27.19 -1.16 -17.48
CA ALA A 65 -27.94 -0.23 -16.65
C ALA A 65 -27.93 1.21 -17.19
N LEU A 66 -26.80 1.63 -17.76
CA LEU A 66 -26.66 2.94 -18.43
C LEU A 66 -27.54 3.06 -19.68
N GLY A 67 -27.91 1.94 -20.31
CA GLY A 67 -28.90 1.89 -21.41
C GLY A 67 -30.30 2.28 -20.94
N PHE A 68 -30.66 2.01 -19.68
CA PHE A 68 -31.95 2.39 -19.11
C PHE A 68 -31.92 3.78 -18.43
N ALA A 69 -30.76 4.18 -17.90
CA ALA A 69 -30.60 5.39 -17.10
C ALA A 69 -29.20 5.99 -17.30
N ALA A 70 -28.98 6.60 -18.46
CA ALA A 70 -27.66 7.08 -18.90
C ALA A 70 -27.03 8.15 -18.01
N THR A 71 -27.79 8.82 -17.17
CA THR A 71 -27.39 10.02 -16.43
C THR A 71 -27.44 9.87 -14.90
N GLN A 72 -27.61 8.65 -14.37
CA GLN A 72 -27.64 8.46 -12.91
C GLN A 72 -26.23 8.49 -12.32
N GLU A 73 -25.98 9.41 -11.40
CA GLU A 73 -24.73 9.56 -10.66
C GLU A 73 -24.26 8.23 -10.03
N PRO A 74 -25.09 7.41 -9.35
CA PRO A 74 -24.65 6.16 -8.76
C PRO A 74 -24.13 5.13 -9.77
N LEU A 75 -24.64 5.12 -11.01
CA LEU A 75 -24.10 4.25 -12.07
C LEU A 75 -22.75 4.71 -12.56
N LEU A 76 -22.58 6.02 -12.75
CA LEU A 76 -21.30 6.59 -13.21
C LEU A 76 -20.21 6.45 -12.15
N THR A 77 -20.55 6.58 -10.88
CA THR A 77 -19.61 6.32 -9.77
C THR A 77 -19.24 4.84 -9.67
N GLU A 78 -20.18 3.90 -9.83
CA GLU A 78 -19.84 2.48 -9.84
C GLU A 78 -19.01 2.11 -11.07
N LYS A 79 -19.30 2.70 -12.25
CA LYS A 79 -18.44 2.56 -13.44
C LYS A 79 -17.01 3.04 -13.16
N ALA A 80 -16.83 4.18 -12.51
CA ALA A 80 -15.55 4.71 -12.14
C ALA A 80 -14.79 3.76 -11.19
N ARG A 81 -15.47 3.15 -10.20
CA ARG A 81 -14.88 2.16 -9.30
C ARG A 81 -14.41 0.91 -10.02
N ILE A 82 -15.22 0.37 -10.93
CA ILE A 82 -14.86 -0.80 -11.74
C ILE A 82 -13.64 -0.48 -12.61
N LEU A 83 -13.61 0.68 -13.25
CA LEU A 83 -12.49 1.13 -14.10
C LEU A 83 -11.19 1.32 -13.31
N LEU A 84 -11.29 1.85 -12.06
CA LEU A 84 -10.12 1.92 -11.16
C LEU A 84 -9.62 0.52 -10.79
N ALA A 85 -10.52 -0.39 -10.44
CA ALA A 85 -10.17 -1.78 -10.12
C ALA A 85 -9.55 -2.52 -11.33
N ALA A 86 -10.02 -2.20 -12.55
CA ALA A 86 -9.48 -2.72 -13.81
C ALA A 86 -8.15 -2.08 -14.24
N GLY A 87 -7.64 -1.08 -13.49
CA GLY A 87 -6.39 -0.42 -13.84
C GLY A 87 -6.51 0.61 -14.96
N HIS A 88 -7.70 1.15 -15.21
CA HIS A 88 -7.99 2.16 -16.23
C HIS A 88 -8.29 3.54 -15.63
N PRO A 89 -7.33 4.21 -14.95
CA PRO A 89 -7.59 5.43 -14.20
C PRO A 89 -8.00 6.62 -15.08
N GLY A 90 -7.58 6.66 -16.35
CA GLY A 90 -8.02 7.72 -17.28
C GLY A 90 -9.51 7.67 -17.56
N HIS A 91 -10.04 6.49 -17.86
CA HIS A 91 -11.46 6.29 -18.08
C HIS A 91 -12.28 6.45 -16.78
N ALA A 92 -11.72 6.03 -15.64
CA ALA A 92 -12.34 6.25 -14.35
C ALA A 92 -12.49 7.74 -14.02
N ALA A 93 -11.46 8.55 -14.32
CA ALA A 93 -11.54 10.00 -14.14
C ALA A 93 -12.65 10.63 -15.00
N SER A 94 -12.79 10.19 -16.27
CA SER A 94 -13.87 10.65 -17.15
C SER A 94 -15.25 10.25 -16.63
N ALA A 95 -15.42 9.02 -16.12
CA ALA A 95 -16.68 8.57 -15.57
C ALA A 95 -17.05 9.35 -14.28
N ALA A 96 -16.08 9.57 -13.38
CA ALA A 96 -16.28 10.34 -12.17
C ALA A 96 -16.56 11.83 -12.47
N HIS A 97 -15.93 12.41 -13.48
CA HIS A 97 -16.23 13.77 -13.90
C HIS A 97 -17.66 13.90 -14.41
N ARG A 98 -18.11 12.97 -15.26
CA ARG A 98 -19.51 12.93 -15.70
C ARG A 98 -20.49 12.76 -14.54
N ALA A 99 -20.15 11.99 -13.50
CA ALA A 99 -20.96 11.89 -12.31
C ALA A 99 -21.12 13.26 -11.61
N LEU A 100 -20.05 14.09 -11.56
CA LEU A 100 -20.07 15.44 -11.00
C LEU A 100 -20.86 16.44 -11.85
N GLU A 101 -21.02 16.22 -13.15
CA GLU A 101 -21.91 17.02 -14.01
C GLU A 101 -23.37 16.83 -13.62
N HIS A 102 -23.76 15.65 -13.10
CA HIS A 102 -25.10 15.33 -12.66
C HIS A 102 -25.34 15.65 -11.17
N ASP A 103 -24.35 15.37 -10.32
CA ASP A 103 -24.37 15.75 -8.90
C ASP A 103 -23.04 16.39 -8.47
N PRO A 104 -22.93 17.72 -8.52
CA PRO A 104 -21.72 18.44 -8.09
C PRO A 104 -21.39 18.28 -6.62
N ARG A 105 -22.30 17.77 -5.79
CA ARG A 105 -22.11 17.54 -4.35
C ARG A 105 -21.86 16.09 -4.00
N SER A 106 -21.73 15.20 -4.98
CA SER A 106 -21.38 13.80 -4.74
C SER A 106 -19.96 13.68 -4.19
N TRP A 107 -19.85 13.44 -2.88
CA TRP A 107 -18.55 13.17 -2.24
C TRP A 107 -17.87 11.94 -2.86
N ALA A 108 -18.65 10.94 -3.26
CA ALA A 108 -18.15 9.71 -3.88
C ALA A 108 -17.52 10.00 -5.24
N ALA A 109 -18.15 10.81 -6.07
CA ALA A 109 -17.61 11.20 -7.36
C ALA A 109 -16.35 12.07 -7.22
N HIS A 110 -16.32 13.03 -6.27
CA HIS A 110 -15.11 13.78 -5.93
C HIS A 110 -13.97 12.85 -5.46
N GLY A 111 -14.27 11.91 -4.56
CA GLY A 111 -13.30 10.94 -4.08
C GLY A 111 -12.73 10.06 -5.19
N LEU A 112 -13.58 9.52 -6.06
CA LEU A 112 -13.18 8.69 -7.19
C LEU A 112 -12.36 9.45 -8.23
N LEU A 113 -12.72 10.70 -8.50
CA LEU A 113 -11.92 11.55 -9.41
C LEU A 113 -10.53 11.81 -8.81
N ALA A 114 -10.45 12.11 -7.51
CA ALA A 114 -9.18 12.27 -6.82
C ALA A 114 -8.34 10.99 -6.83
N GLU A 115 -8.95 9.82 -6.61
CA GLU A 115 -8.26 8.52 -6.65
C GLU A 115 -7.75 8.20 -8.05
N ALA A 116 -8.54 8.45 -9.08
CA ALA A 116 -8.15 8.26 -10.47
C ALA A 116 -6.97 9.17 -10.87
N LEU A 117 -7.01 10.44 -10.50
CA LEU A 117 -5.92 11.39 -10.73
C LEU A 117 -4.64 11.00 -9.97
N LEU A 118 -4.79 10.48 -8.74
CA LEU A 118 -3.67 9.96 -7.95
C LEU A 118 -3.04 8.74 -8.60
N ALA A 119 -3.84 7.82 -9.15
CA ALA A 119 -3.39 6.62 -9.86
C ALA A 119 -2.63 6.94 -11.14
N LEU A 120 -2.99 8.01 -11.86
CA LEU A 120 -2.26 8.50 -13.03
C LEU A 120 -0.84 9.01 -12.72
N GLY A 121 -0.53 9.31 -11.46
CA GLY A 121 0.83 9.47 -10.93
C GLY A 121 1.58 10.73 -11.33
N ASN A 122 1.06 11.59 -12.20
CA ASN A 122 1.68 12.85 -12.59
C ASN A 122 1.62 13.87 -11.43
N PRO A 123 2.72 14.57 -11.09
CA PRO A 123 2.75 15.55 -10.01
C PRO A 123 1.67 16.62 -10.09
N THR A 124 1.41 17.16 -11.27
CA THR A 124 0.36 18.17 -11.50
C THR A 124 -1.04 17.60 -11.16
N ARG A 125 -1.30 16.36 -11.58
CA ARG A 125 -2.57 15.68 -11.30
C ARG A 125 -2.77 15.38 -9.82
N VAL A 126 -1.69 15.11 -9.07
CA VAL A 126 -1.76 14.92 -7.62
C VAL A 126 -2.18 16.20 -6.91
N VAL A 127 -1.74 17.38 -7.38
CA VAL A 127 -2.19 18.67 -6.83
C VAL A 127 -3.68 18.90 -7.09
N VAL A 128 -4.16 18.55 -8.28
CA VAL A 128 -5.59 18.63 -8.64
C VAL A 128 -6.39 17.61 -7.81
N ALA A 129 -5.89 16.37 -7.70
CA ALA A 129 -6.50 15.32 -6.88
C ALA A 129 -6.70 15.78 -5.43
N ARG A 130 -5.75 16.55 -4.88
CA ARG A 130 -5.85 17.10 -3.52
C ARG A 130 -7.10 17.97 -3.37
N ARG A 131 -7.38 18.86 -4.32
CA ARG A 131 -8.56 19.73 -4.25
C ARG A 131 -9.87 18.94 -4.23
N TYR A 132 -9.99 17.91 -5.09
CA TYR A 132 -11.17 17.05 -5.10
C TYR A 132 -11.30 16.24 -3.81
N ALA A 133 -10.18 15.76 -3.25
CA ALA A 133 -10.20 15.06 -1.97
C ALA A 133 -10.58 15.99 -0.81
N ASP A 134 -10.12 17.25 -0.81
CA ASP A 134 -10.52 18.26 0.18
C ASP A 134 -12.03 18.49 0.14
N THR A 135 -12.60 18.66 -1.07
CA THR A 135 -14.07 18.78 -1.24
C THR A 135 -14.80 17.52 -0.76
N ALA A 136 -14.30 16.31 -1.09
CA ALA A 136 -14.91 15.08 -0.60
C ALA A 136 -14.89 15.00 0.93
N LEU A 137 -13.80 15.45 1.57
CA LEU A 137 -13.66 15.47 3.03
C LEU A 137 -14.61 16.48 3.68
N GLU A 138 -14.80 17.64 3.06
CA GLU A 138 -15.78 18.65 3.51
C GLU A 138 -17.21 18.13 3.41
N LEU A 139 -17.54 17.43 2.33
CA LEU A 139 -18.89 16.90 2.09
C LEU A 139 -19.21 15.68 2.97
N ALA A 140 -18.23 14.84 3.27
CA ALA A 140 -18.44 13.57 3.98
C ALA A 140 -17.36 13.26 5.01
N PRO A 141 -17.16 14.09 6.06
CA PRO A 141 -16.12 13.90 7.06
C PRO A 141 -16.31 12.66 7.94
N HIS A 142 -17.47 12.04 7.92
CA HIS A 142 -17.83 10.83 8.68
C HIS A 142 -17.60 9.51 7.90
N VAL A 143 -17.08 9.60 6.66
CA VAL A 143 -16.87 8.43 5.81
C VAL A 143 -15.39 8.00 5.88
N PRO A 144 -15.07 6.76 6.32
CA PRO A 144 -13.69 6.28 6.45
C PRO A 144 -12.89 6.30 5.12
N ASP A 145 -13.56 6.02 4.00
CA ASP A 145 -12.94 6.01 2.65
C ASP A 145 -12.30 7.35 2.29
N VAL A 146 -12.93 8.46 2.68
CA VAL A 146 -12.44 9.81 2.36
C VAL A 146 -11.16 10.11 3.14
N HIS A 147 -11.09 9.71 4.40
CA HIS A 147 -9.87 9.83 5.21
C HIS A 147 -8.76 8.90 4.70
N LEU A 148 -9.10 7.71 4.19
CA LEU A 148 -8.13 6.83 3.55
C LEU A 148 -7.55 7.45 2.28
N LEU A 149 -8.38 8.08 1.45
CA LEU A 149 -7.93 8.82 0.27
C LEU A 149 -7.01 9.97 0.64
N ASP A 150 -7.35 10.74 1.67
CA ASP A 150 -6.50 11.79 2.23
C ASP A 150 -5.14 11.24 2.69
N ALA A 151 -5.14 10.10 3.38
CA ALA A 151 -3.92 9.41 3.79
C ALA A 151 -3.04 8.99 2.59
N ARG A 152 -3.63 8.46 1.52
CA ARG A 152 -2.93 8.07 0.29
C ARG A 152 -2.30 9.29 -0.41
N LEU A 153 -3.02 10.38 -0.49
CA LEU A 153 -2.52 11.65 -1.06
C LEU A 153 -1.37 12.21 -0.23
N HIS A 154 -1.50 12.29 1.09
CA HIS A 154 -0.42 12.71 1.97
C HIS A 154 0.81 11.79 1.85
N ALA A 155 0.63 10.48 1.76
CA ALA A 155 1.72 9.53 1.56
C ALA A 155 2.43 9.74 0.21
N ARG A 156 1.67 10.04 -0.85
CA ARG A 156 2.22 10.33 -2.18
C ARG A 156 3.03 11.63 -2.19
N MET A 157 2.56 12.64 -1.45
CA MET A 157 3.25 13.92 -1.26
C MET A 157 4.44 13.85 -0.30
N GLY A 158 4.71 12.69 0.33
CA GLY A 158 5.77 12.51 1.29
C GLY A 158 5.47 13.01 2.72
N ARG A 159 4.24 13.43 2.99
CA ARG A 159 3.77 13.89 4.30
C ARG A 159 3.36 12.73 5.18
N LEU A 160 4.32 11.89 5.60
CA LEU A 160 4.03 10.62 6.27
C LEU A 160 3.35 10.77 7.63
N ARG A 161 3.58 11.88 8.36
CA ARG A 161 2.88 12.17 9.62
C ARG A 161 1.41 12.46 9.39
N ALA A 162 1.10 13.32 8.41
CA ALA A 162 -0.28 13.63 8.03
C ALA A 162 -1.01 12.39 7.49
N ALA A 163 -0.34 11.57 6.66
CA ALA A 163 -0.89 10.32 6.18
C ALA A 163 -1.31 9.38 7.33
N ARG A 164 -0.50 9.30 8.39
CA ARG A 164 -0.85 8.51 9.58
C ARG A 164 -2.02 9.09 10.35
N ALA A 165 -2.04 10.41 10.52
CA ALA A 165 -3.15 11.07 11.20
C ALA A 165 -4.47 10.81 10.46
N ALA A 166 -4.48 10.91 9.13
CA ALA A 166 -5.65 10.62 8.31
C ALA A 166 -6.09 9.14 8.42
N CYS A 167 -5.15 8.16 8.40
CA CYS A 167 -5.51 6.78 8.70
C CYS A 167 -6.08 6.60 10.11
N GLY A 168 -5.56 7.36 11.10
CA GLY A 168 -6.08 7.36 12.46
C GLY A 168 -7.52 7.87 12.53
N GLN A 169 -7.88 8.89 11.74
CA GLN A 169 -9.27 9.36 11.64
C GLN A 169 -10.18 8.30 11.01
N ALA A 170 -9.76 7.63 9.94
CA ALA A 170 -10.52 6.53 9.36
C ALA A 170 -10.79 5.41 10.38
N LEU A 171 -9.79 5.04 11.19
CA LEU A 171 -9.91 4.02 12.24
C LEU A 171 -10.68 4.50 13.48
N ALA A 172 -10.75 5.79 13.75
CA ALA A 172 -11.59 6.35 14.80
C ALA A 172 -13.09 6.24 14.43
N LEU A 173 -13.40 6.36 13.13
CA LEU A 173 -14.74 6.16 12.61
C LEU A 173 -15.11 4.68 12.54
N GLU A 174 -14.20 3.84 12.08
CA GLU A 174 -14.38 2.39 11.95
C GLU A 174 -13.08 1.66 12.39
N PRO A 175 -13.02 1.17 13.65
CA PRO A 175 -11.81 0.53 14.19
C PRO A 175 -11.33 -0.70 13.42
N GLY A 176 -12.23 -1.42 12.76
CA GLY A 176 -11.96 -2.58 11.93
C GLY A 176 -11.71 -2.28 10.45
N TYR A 177 -11.58 -1.01 10.05
CA TYR A 177 -11.46 -0.64 8.65
C TYR A 177 -10.14 -1.15 8.04
N GLU A 178 -10.20 -2.33 7.41
CA GLU A 178 -9.05 -3.07 6.86
C GLU A 178 -8.18 -2.20 5.92
N PRO A 179 -8.76 -1.40 4.98
CA PRO A 179 -7.94 -0.60 4.07
C PRO A 179 -7.06 0.43 4.78
N ALA A 180 -7.51 1.02 5.90
CA ALA A 180 -6.70 1.95 6.69
C ALA A 180 -5.61 1.23 7.49
N LEU A 181 -5.90 0.05 8.07
CA LEU A 181 -4.90 -0.79 8.74
C LEU A 181 -3.78 -1.17 7.78
N ARG A 182 -4.13 -1.60 6.56
CA ARG A 182 -3.18 -1.92 5.49
C ARG A 182 -2.35 -0.70 5.08
N GLN A 183 -2.98 0.46 4.92
CA GLN A 183 -2.28 1.70 4.58
C GLN A 183 -1.28 2.11 5.67
N LEU A 184 -1.65 2.01 6.95
CA LEU A 184 -0.75 2.24 8.09
C LEU A 184 0.43 1.27 8.08
N ALA A 185 0.18 0.00 7.82
CA ALA A 185 1.22 -1.02 7.75
C ALA A 185 2.22 -0.70 6.62
N LEU A 186 1.75 -0.28 5.44
CA LEU A 186 2.61 0.17 4.35
C LEU A 186 3.43 1.41 4.71
N LEU A 187 2.83 2.37 5.43
CA LEU A 187 3.53 3.57 5.91
C LEU A 187 4.62 3.21 6.92
N ASP A 188 4.36 2.26 7.82
CA ASP A 188 5.32 1.79 8.82
C ASP A 188 6.43 0.94 8.19
N ALA A 189 6.12 0.08 7.23
CA ALA A 189 7.12 -0.67 6.46
C ALA A 189 8.08 0.26 5.71
N ARG A 190 7.57 1.34 5.11
CA ARG A 190 8.39 2.35 4.43
C ARG A 190 9.33 3.12 5.37
N GLN A 191 9.04 3.17 6.67
CA GLN A 191 9.84 3.83 7.70
C GLN A 191 10.67 2.85 8.54
N ASP A 192 10.85 1.62 8.07
CA ASP A 192 11.56 0.53 8.77
C ASP A 192 10.99 0.20 10.16
N ARG A 193 9.72 0.54 10.42
CA ARG A 193 9.01 0.19 11.66
C ARG A 193 8.34 -1.18 11.53
N THR A 194 9.13 -2.17 11.18
CA THR A 194 8.67 -3.52 10.80
C THR A 194 7.78 -4.19 11.85
N GLY A 195 8.07 -4.01 13.14
CA GLY A 195 7.25 -4.58 14.21
C GLY A 195 5.85 -3.96 14.31
N ARG A 196 5.67 -2.67 13.99
CA ARG A 196 4.35 -2.02 13.92
C ARG A 196 3.62 -2.44 12.66
N ALA A 197 4.30 -2.42 11.53
CA ALA A 197 3.76 -2.88 10.27
C ALA A 197 3.21 -4.31 10.38
N ALA A 198 3.97 -5.22 10.99
CA ALA A 198 3.56 -6.60 11.22
C ALA A 198 2.26 -6.71 12.05
N ARG A 199 2.15 -5.96 13.16
CA ARG A 199 0.94 -5.96 13.99
C ARG A 199 -0.29 -5.42 13.26
N GLN A 200 -0.12 -4.36 12.49
CA GLN A 200 -1.22 -3.76 11.72
C GLN A 200 -1.68 -4.66 10.59
N PHE A 201 -0.75 -5.37 9.93
CA PHE A 201 -1.12 -6.39 8.94
C PHE A 201 -1.85 -7.58 9.55
N THR A 202 -1.42 -8.06 10.72
CA THR A 202 -2.16 -9.14 11.41
C THR A 202 -3.55 -8.68 11.82
N ALA A 203 -3.72 -7.43 12.26
CA ALA A 203 -5.02 -6.87 12.56
C ALA A 203 -5.91 -6.78 11.30
N ALA A 204 -5.37 -6.30 10.17
CA ALA A 204 -6.10 -6.22 8.91
C ALA A 204 -6.57 -7.59 8.41
N LEU A 205 -5.72 -8.62 8.50
CA LEU A 205 -6.06 -9.99 8.12
C LEU A 205 -7.06 -10.67 9.07
N ALA A 206 -7.08 -10.27 10.33
CA ALA A 206 -8.08 -10.77 11.27
C ALA A 206 -9.49 -10.27 10.91
N VAL A 207 -9.57 -9.09 10.27
CA VAL A 207 -10.84 -8.52 9.79
C VAL A 207 -11.29 -9.17 8.47
N ASP A 208 -10.38 -9.33 7.52
CA ASP A 208 -10.69 -9.93 6.21
C ASP A 208 -9.59 -10.92 5.76
N PRO A 209 -9.72 -12.21 6.12
CA PRO A 209 -8.78 -13.24 5.71
C PRO A 209 -8.74 -13.51 4.20
N SER A 210 -9.81 -13.21 3.46
CA SER A 210 -9.91 -13.48 2.03
C SER A 210 -8.95 -12.63 1.19
N ARG A 211 -8.52 -11.48 1.72
CA ARG A 211 -7.57 -10.56 1.07
C ARG A 211 -6.10 -10.87 1.35
N ALA A 212 -5.79 -12.01 1.96
CA ALA A 212 -4.42 -12.42 2.28
C ALA A 212 -3.50 -12.46 1.04
N ASP A 213 -4.02 -12.87 -0.10
CA ASP A 213 -3.25 -12.96 -1.35
C ASP A 213 -2.89 -11.57 -1.92
N GLY A 214 -3.76 -10.58 -1.76
CA GLY A 214 -3.49 -9.18 -2.12
C GLY A 214 -2.47 -8.48 -1.20
N ALA A 215 -2.18 -9.05 -0.03
CA ALA A 215 -1.20 -8.54 0.94
C ALA A 215 0.23 -9.06 0.69
N ALA A 216 0.44 -9.99 -0.24
CA ALA A 216 1.75 -10.59 -0.54
C ALA A 216 2.88 -9.57 -0.73
N PRO A 217 2.73 -8.46 -1.50
CA PRO A 217 3.79 -7.46 -1.66
C PRO A 217 4.18 -6.76 -0.36
N ALA A 218 3.25 -6.63 0.57
CA ALA A 218 3.49 -6.00 1.85
C ALA A 218 4.22 -6.92 2.82
N TYR A 219 3.90 -8.23 2.82
CA TYR A 219 4.67 -9.23 3.54
C TYR A 219 6.10 -9.34 3.02
N GLU A 220 6.27 -9.33 1.70
CA GLU A 220 7.59 -9.31 1.07
C GLU A 220 8.40 -8.10 1.51
N ALA A 221 7.80 -6.91 1.55
CA ALA A 221 8.46 -5.69 2.03
C ALA A 221 8.89 -5.79 3.50
N ILE A 222 8.08 -6.41 4.37
CA ILE A 222 8.41 -6.61 5.79
C ILE A 222 9.57 -7.60 5.94
N VAL A 223 9.52 -8.74 5.22
CA VAL A 223 10.59 -9.74 5.26
C VAL A 223 11.89 -9.15 4.73
N ALA A 224 11.83 -8.49 3.58
CA ALA A 224 12.98 -7.82 3.00
C ALA A 224 13.58 -6.79 3.97
N ALA A 225 12.77 -5.97 4.64
CA ALA A 225 13.24 -5.02 5.63
C ALA A 225 13.92 -5.69 6.84
N LEU A 226 13.39 -6.83 7.32
CA LEU A 226 14.02 -7.61 8.39
C LEU A 226 15.36 -8.19 7.96
N CYS A 227 15.43 -8.83 6.79
CA CYS A 227 16.66 -9.41 6.24
C CYS A 227 17.73 -8.33 6.03
N TRP A 228 17.34 -7.17 5.51
CA TRP A 228 18.28 -6.08 5.32
C TRP A 228 18.78 -5.47 6.63
N ARG A 229 17.99 -5.43 7.70
CA ARG A 229 18.52 -5.03 9.03
C ARG A 229 19.59 -5.98 9.53
N LEU A 230 19.43 -7.28 9.33
CA LEU A 230 20.45 -8.26 9.68
C LEU A 230 21.73 -7.99 8.92
N PHE A 231 21.64 -7.75 7.62
CA PHE A 231 22.77 -7.38 6.78
C PHE A 231 23.46 -6.10 7.28
N ASP A 232 22.70 -5.04 7.56
CA ASP A 232 23.22 -3.76 8.02
C ASP A 232 23.95 -3.89 9.38
N VAL A 233 23.39 -4.67 10.33
CA VAL A 233 24.04 -4.95 11.63
C VAL A 233 25.33 -5.73 11.45
N LEU A 234 25.32 -6.77 10.60
CA LEU A 234 26.50 -7.59 10.35
C LEU A 234 27.59 -6.80 9.62
N ALA A 235 27.22 -5.95 8.67
CA ALA A 235 28.15 -5.09 7.94
C ALA A 235 28.81 -4.05 8.86
N LEU A 236 28.01 -3.40 9.76
CA LEU A 236 28.56 -2.48 10.76
C LEU A 236 29.47 -3.16 11.77
N ALA A 237 29.07 -4.33 12.27
CA ALA A 237 29.89 -5.14 13.15
C ALA A 237 31.22 -5.56 12.46
N GLY A 238 31.13 -5.93 11.18
CA GLY A 238 32.29 -6.27 10.36
C GLY A 238 33.25 -5.09 10.17
N LEU A 239 32.71 -3.89 9.95
CA LEU A 239 33.54 -2.68 9.86
C LEU A 239 34.24 -2.39 11.19
N ALA A 240 33.52 -2.48 12.31
CA ALA A 240 34.13 -2.30 13.63
C ALA A 240 35.22 -3.32 13.92
N LEU A 241 35.01 -4.58 13.53
CA LEU A 241 36.03 -5.64 13.66
C LEU A 241 37.23 -5.40 12.76
N LEU A 242 37.04 -4.95 11.53
CA LEU A 242 38.13 -4.62 10.63
C LEU A 242 39.04 -3.53 11.25
N VAL A 243 38.41 -2.45 11.77
CA VAL A 243 39.18 -1.41 12.46
C VAL A 243 39.88 -1.95 13.70
N LEU A 244 39.21 -2.77 14.50
CA LEU A 244 39.83 -3.41 15.68
C LEU A 244 41.00 -4.30 15.31
N PHE A 245 40.91 -5.10 14.24
CA PHE A 245 41.97 -5.97 13.78
C PHE A 245 43.19 -5.19 13.24
N THR A 246 42.99 -4.05 12.60
CA THR A 246 44.08 -3.18 12.17
C THR A 246 44.79 -2.53 13.35
N LEU A 247 44.09 -2.23 14.46
CA LEU A 247 44.65 -1.65 15.68
C LEU A 247 45.42 -2.68 16.53
N LEU A 248 44.95 -3.95 16.58
CA LEU A 248 45.54 -5.02 17.40
C LEU A 248 46.82 -5.65 16.81
N GLY A 249 47.15 -5.38 15.55
CA GLY A 249 48.34 -5.97 14.90
C GLY A 249 48.24 -7.50 14.69
N ASP A 250 49.29 -8.14 14.16
CA ASP A 250 49.25 -9.54 13.67
C ASP A 250 49.34 -10.62 14.78
N GLY A 251 49.68 -10.26 16.00
CA GLY A 251 49.96 -11.21 17.09
C GLY A 251 48.73 -11.88 17.74
N ALA A 252 47.51 -11.48 17.42
CA ALA A 252 46.29 -11.89 18.11
C ALA A 252 45.36 -12.83 17.30
N THR A 253 45.92 -13.68 16.45
CA THR A 253 45.13 -14.56 15.54
C THR A 253 44.05 -15.40 16.19
N PRO A 254 44.22 -16.07 17.34
CA PRO A 254 43.14 -16.85 17.96
C PRO A 254 41.99 -15.97 18.51
N ALA A 255 42.31 -14.79 19.05
CA ALA A 255 41.29 -13.85 19.52
C ALA A 255 40.51 -13.24 18.34
N ARG A 256 41.15 -12.92 17.25
CA ARG A 256 40.52 -12.44 16.00
C ARG A 256 39.54 -13.46 15.45
N LEU A 257 39.94 -14.74 15.38
CA LEU A 257 39.07 -15.83 14.91
C LEU A 257 37.87 -16.01 15.83
N ALA A 258 38.08 -16.03 17.15
CA ALA A 258 37.00 -16.16 18.12
C ALA A 258 35.94 -15.05 17.96
N VAL A 259 36.34 -13.80 17.81
CA VAL A 259 35.43 -12.66 17.62
C VAL A 259 34.78 -12.70 16.24
N ALA A 260 35.52 -13.07 15.17
CA ALA A 260 34.98 -13.18 13.82
C ALA A 260 33.85 -14.25 13.70
N VAL A 261 33.94 -15.31 14.52
CA VAL A 261 32.90 -16.35 14.58
C VAL A 261 31.76 -15.96 15.54
N ALA A 262 32.08 -15.36 16.71
CA ALA A 262 31.11 -14.99 17.70
C ALA A 262 30.10 -13.95 17.19
N VAL A 263 30.55 -12.95 16.43
CA VAL A 263 29.67 -11.87 15.93
C VAL A 263 28.56 -12.38 15.01
N PRO A 264 28.83 -13.18 13.95
CA PRO A 264 27.76 -13.78 13.14
C PRO A 264 26.81 -14.67 13.95
N LEU A 265 27.31 -15.42 14.94
CA LEU A 265 26.49 -16.25 15.82
C LEU A 265 25.55 -15.42 16.70
N VAL A 266 26.04 -14.33 17.28
CA VAL A 266 25.22 -13.39 18.06
C VAL A 266 24.15 -12.76 17.17
N VAL A 267 24.49 -12.33 15.98
CA VAL A 267 23.54 -11.75 15.00
C VAL A 267 22.51 -12.80 14.58
N ALA A 268 22.92 -14.04 14.32
CA ALA A 268 22.00 -15.14 14.00
C ALA A 268 21.06 -15.47 15.19
N GLY A 269 21.58 -15.49 16.41
CA GLY A 269 20.78 -15.67 17.63
C GLY A 269 19.75 -14.55 17.81
N TRP A 270 20.15 -13.30 17.62
CA TRP A 270 19.23 -12.16 17.65
C TRP A 270 18.18 -12.26 16.54
N ALA A 271 18.56 -12.68 15.34
CA ALA A 271 17.62 -12.93 14.24
C ALA A 271 16.59 -14.01 14.59
N ALA A 272 17.04 -15.13 15.19
CA ALA A 272 16.17 -16.20 15.63
C ALA A 272 15.19 -15.75 16.72
N LEU A 273 15.66 -14.93 17.66
CA LEU A 273 14.80 -14.34 18.69
C LEU A 273 13.77 -13.39 18.14
N THR A 274 14.15 -12.51 17.21
CA THR A 274 13.23 -11.58 16.54
C THR A 274 12.20 -12.33 15.71
N TRP A 275 12.59 -13.43 15.05
CA TRP A 275 11.69 -14.33 14.33
C TRP A 275 10.69 -15.01 15.26
N ARG A 276 11.15 -15.54 16.40
CA ARG A 276 10.28 -16.20 17.38
C ARG A 276 9.25 -15.25 18.00
N ARG A 277 9.57 -13.96 18.10
CA ARG A 277 8.66 -12.92 18.63
C ARG A 277 7.56 -12.51 17.64
N GLN A 278 7.64 -12.94 16.37
CA GLN A 278 6.57 -12.65 15.40
C GLN A 278 5.33 -13.53 15.66
N PRO A 279 4.10 -13.02 15.43
CA PRO A 279 2.87 -13.79 15.54
C PRO A 279 2.89 -15.05 14.67
N SER A 280 2.27 -16.14 15.14
CA SER A 280 2.30 -17.44 14.44
C SER A 280 1.68 -17.39 13.04
N ALA A 281 0.58 -16.65 12.89
CA ALA A 281 -0.08 -16.41 11.60
C ALA A 281 0.85 -15.75 10.58
N LEU A 282 1.65 -14.77 11.05
CA LEU A 282 2.62 -14.08 10.22
C LEU A 282 3.78 -14.99 9.82
N ARG A 283 4.26 -15.85 10.73
CA ARG A 283 5.40 -16.75 10.47
C ARG A 283 5.15 -17.70 9.29
N GLY A 284 3.91 -18.21 9.14
CA GLY A 284 3.52 -19.06 8.03
C GLY A 284 3.61 -18.34 6.68
N GLN A 285 3.08 -17.13 6.62
CA GLN A 285 3.13 -16.27 5.43
C GLN A 285 4.57 -15.82 5.11
N LEU A 286 5.34 -15.40 6.13
CA LEU A 286 6.73 -15.00 5.99
C LEU A 286 7.62 -16.13 5.45
N ARG A 287 7.37 -17.39 5.87
CA ARG A 287 8.09 -18.57 5.34
C ARG A 287 7.88 -18.74 3.82
N ARG A 288 6.69 -18.48 3.31
CA ARG A 288 6.42 -18.53 1.85
C ARG A 288 7.22 -17.48 1.11
N GLN A 289 7.39 -16.30 1.70
CA GLN A 289 8.13 -15.18 1.12
C GLN A 289 9.66 -15.30 1.22
N LEU A 290 10.21 -16.21 2.04
CA LEU A 290 11.67 -16.46 2.11
C LEU A 290 12.24 -16.96 0.78
N ARG A 291 11.41 -17.47 -0.12
CA ARG A 291 11.80 -17.89 -1.48
C ARG A 291 11.74 -16.76 -2.51
N SER A 292 11.28 -15.56 -2.14
CA SER A 292 11.26 -14.43 -3.05
C SER A 292 12.68 -13.96 -3.39
N THR A 293 12.90 -13.58 -4.64
CA THR A 293 14.22 -13.18 -5.17
C THR A 293 14.93 -12.13 -4.30
N PRO A 294 14.27 -11.02 -3.84
CA PRO A 294 14.96 -10.01 -3.05
C PRO A 294 15.39 -10.51 -1.66
N VAL A 295 14.65 -11.45 -1.07
CA VAL A 295 15.00 -12.03 0.23
C VAL A 295 16.16 -13.00 0.09
N VAL A 296 16.15 -13.84 -0.94
CA VAL A 296 17.24 -14.78 -1.24
C VAL A 296 18.55 -14.02 -1.49
N VAL A 297 18.52 -12.98 -2.31
CA VAL A 297 19.69 -12.13 -2.58
C VAL A 297 20.23 -11.51 -1.28
N CYS A 298 19.35 -11.00 -0.40
CA CYS A 298 19.77 -10.44 0.88
C CYS A 298 20.43 -11.48 1.79
N LEU A 299 19.87 -12.70 1.87
CA LEU A 299 20.44 -13.79 2.67
C LEU A 299 21.81 -14.23 2.12
N LEU A 300 21.96 -14.35 0.81
CA LEU A 300 23.24 -14.69 0.17
C LEU A 300 24.31 -13.62 0.45
N LEU A 301 23.95 -12.34 0.37
CA LEU A 301 24.86 -11.24 0.72
C LEU A 301 25.25 -11.26 2.20
N THR A 302 24.31 -11.58 3.09
CA THR A 302 24.57 -11.69 4.53
C THR A 302 25.54 -12.84 4.83
N LEU A 303 25.35 -13.98 4.16
CA LEU A 303 26.26 -15.14 4.26
C LEU A 303 27.64 -14.82 3.68
N ALA A 304 27.71 -14.12 2.55
CA ALA A 304 28.98 -13.72 1.95
C ALA A 304 29.79 -12.77 2.86
N VAL A 305 29.10 -11.81 3.52
CA VAL A 305 29.74 -10.92 4.51
C VAL A 305 30.22 -11.71 5.73
N ALA A 306 29.43 -12.65 6.25
CA ALA A 306 29.82 -13.49 7.37
C ALA A 306 31.03 -14.36 7.04
N ALA A 307 31.02 -15.01 5.87
CA ALA A 307 32.18 -15.82 5.38
C ALA A 307 33.42 -14.96 5.17
N GLY A 308 33.28 -13.75 4.59
CA GLY A 308 34.37 -12.80 4.41
C GLY A 308 35.01 -12.36 5.73
N LEU A 309 34.20 -12.17 6.79
CA LEU A 309 34.65 -11.85 8.14
C LEU A 309 35.51 -12.96 8.72
N VAL A 310 35.06 -14.21 8.63
CA VAL A 310 35.82 -15.38 9.12
C VAL A 310 37.13 -15.55 8.32
N LEU A 311 37.03 -15.41 7.00
CA LEU A 311 38.22 -15.55 6.13
C LEU A 311 39.24 -14.43 6.39
N SER A 312 38.81 -13.19 6.63
CA SER A 312 39.71 -12.08 6.97
C SER A 312 40.44 -12.24 8.31
N ALA A 313 39.96 -13.11 9.20
CA ALA A 313 40.63 -13.43 10.47
C ALA A 313 41.71 -14.49 10.30
N VAL A 314 41.65 -15.30 9.24
CA VAL A 314 42.58 -16.45 9.00
C VAL A 314 43.65 -16.09 7.97
N VAL A 315 43.30 -15.38 6.92
CA VAL A 315 44.20 -15.07 5.81
C VAL A 315 44.79 -13.66 5.99
N PRO A 316 46.12 -13.50 6.02
CA PRO A 316 46.79 -12.20 6.14
C PRO A 316 46.78 -11.43 4.79
N VAL A 317 45.68 -11.49 4.07
CA VAL A 317 45.42 -10.60 2.92
C VAL A 317 45.05 -9.23 3.47
N PRO A 318 45.35 -8.10 2.79
CA PRO A 318 44.79 -6.81 3.21
C PRO A 318 43.24 -6.96 3.30
N GLY A 319 42.81 -7.33 4.52
CA GLY A 319 41.49 -7.96 4.81
C GLY A 319 40.28 -7.09 4.45
N GLY A 320 40.53 -5.83 4.11
CA GLY A 320 39.52 -4.94 3.55
C GLY A 320 39.06 -5.34 2.15
N LEU A 321 39.87 -6.01 1.35
CA LEU A 321 39.52 -6.29 -0.06
C LEU A 321 38.41 -7.32 -0.20
N LEU A 322 38.35 -8.33 0.68
CA LEU A 322 37.29 -9.36 0.67
C LEU A 322 35.92 -8.84 1.12
N LEU A 323 35.89 -7.74 1.89
CA LEU A 323 34.66 -7.13 2.40
C LEU A 323 34.17 -5.98 1.53
N VAL A 324 34.98 -5.51 0.55
CA VAL A 324 34.61 -4.40 -0.34
C VAL A 324 33.24 -4.58 -1.01
N PRO A 325 32.87 -5.74 -1.57
CA PRO A 325 31.55 -5.91 -2.17
C PRO A 325 30.40 -5.69 -1.15
N GLY A 326 30.56 -6.20 0.09
CA GLY A 326 29.59 -6.00 1.17
C GLY A 326 29.45 -4.52 1.56
N TYR A 327 30.56 -3.80 1.66
CA TYR A 327 30.57 -2.37 1.98
C TYR A 327 30.01 -1.51 0.85
N LEU A 328 30.24 -1.85 -0.40
CA LEU A 328 29.61 -1.18 -1.54
C LEU A 328 28.08 -1.33 -1.50
N VAL A 329 27.59 -2.54 -1.21
CA VAL A 329 26.15 -2.77 -1.03
C VAL A 329 25.62 -1.98 0.17
N PHE A 330 26.36 -1.97 1.29
CA PHE A 330 25.97 -1.20 2.48
C PHE A 330 25.93 0.32 2.20
N ALA A 331 26.95 0.86 1.54
CA ALA A 331 27.00 2.28 1.17
C ALA A 331 25.89 2.66 0.19
N PHE A 332 25.63 1.81 -0.82
CA PHE A 332 24.54 2.01 -1.77
C PHE A 332 23.17 1.98 -1.08
N ARG A 333 23.00 1.08 -0.11
CA ARG A 333 21.76 1.04 0.69
C ARG A 333 21.61 2.25 1.59
N GLY A 334 22.69 2.67 2.25
CA GLY A 334 22.72 3.90 3.06
C GLY A 334 22.32 5.11 2.23
N TRP A 335 22.86 5.22 1.03
CA TRP A 335 22.49 6.23 0.04
C TRP A 335 21.00 6.16 -0.34
N ARG A 336 20.49 4.95 -0.66
CA ARG A 336 19.05 4.73 -0.94
C ARG A 336 18.16 5.04 0.26
N GLN A 337 18.58 4.69 1.47
CA GLN A 337 17.83 5.04 2.69
C GLN A 337 17.82 6.55 2.91
N LEU A 338 18.94 7.23 2.69
CA LEU A 338 19.03 8.68 2.74
C LEU A 338 18.08 9.32 1.71
N GLN A 339 18.10 8.84 0.46
CA GLN A 339 17.16 9.27 -0.58
C GLN A 339 15.70 9.00 -0.20
N ARG A 340 15.39 7.86 0.45
CA ARG A 340 14.03 7.55 0.94
C ARG A 340 13.61 8.50 2.07
N ARG A 341 14.53 8.92 2.93
CA ARG A 341 14.26 9.87 4.03
C ARG A 341 14.14 11.30 3.54
N THR A 342 15.01 11.73 2.64
CA THR A 342 15.03 13.09 2.06
C THR A 342 14.09 13.23 0.87
N GLY A 343 13.91 12.17 0.07
CA GLY A 343 13.03 12.14 -1.08
C GLY A 343 11.56 12.52 -0.79
N PRO A 344 10.97 12.16 0.35
CA PRO A 344 9.65 12.67 0.74
C PRO A 344 9.63 14.19 0.94
N ALA A 345 10.66 14.75 1.57
CA ALA A 345 10.77 16.19 1.77
C ALA A 345 10.99 16.94 0.45
N VAL A 346 11.83 16.39 -0.43
CA VAL A 346 12.07 16.94 -1.78
C VAL A 346 10.80 16.86 -2.63
N ARG A 347 10.08 15.73 -2.60
CA ARG A 347 8.80 15.60 -3.28
C ARG A 347 7.76 16.58 -2.73
N TRP A 348 7.68 16.71 -1.40
CA TRP A 348 6.77 17.68 -0.78
C TRP A 348 7.09 19.11 -1.20
N LEU A 349 8.38 19.48 -1.25
CA LEU A 349 8.80 20.80 -1.74
C LEU A 349 8.41 20.99 -3.21
N GLY A 350 8.64 19.98 -4.04
CA GLY A 350 8.19 19.94 -5.45
C GLY A 350 6.68 20.16 -5.56
N TYR A 351 5.86 19.43 -4.82
CA TYR A 351 4.40 19.61 -4.81
C TYR A 351 3.99 21.00 -4.31
N ARG A 352 4.69 21.55 -3.32
CA ARG A 352 4.42 22.91 -2.80
C ARG A 352 4.74 23.98 -3.85
N ILE A 353 5.82 23.84 -4.59
CA ILE A 353 6.18 24.74 -5.69
C ILE A 353 5.14 24.64 -6.80
N TRP A 354 4.81 23.40 -7.24
CA TRP A 354 3.82 23.16 -8.28
C TRP A 354 2.41 23.63 -7.89
N SER A 355 1.98 23.46 -6.63
CA SER A 355 0.70 23.95 -6.18
C SER A 355 0.60 25.48 -6.25
N ARG A 356 1.70 26.18 -5.94
CA ARG A 356 1.76 27.65 -6.08
C ARG A 356 1.75 28.09 -7.55
N LEU A 357 2.43 27.37 -8.42
CA LEU A 357 2.42 27.63 -9.86
C LEU A 357 1.05 27.33 -10.48
N ALA A 358 0.45 26.20 -10.16
CA ALA A 358 -0.88 25.82 -10.62
C ALA A 358 -1.96 26.82 -10.14
N ALA A 359 -1.85 27.34 -8.92
CA ALA A 359 -2.75 28.37 -8.42
C ALA A 359 -2.63 29.69 -9.20
N ARG A 360 -1.47 29.98 -9.79
CA ARG A 360 -1.26 31.15 -10.65
C ARG A 360 -1.75 30.94 -12.07
N THR A 361 -1.73 29.71 -12.58
CA THR A 361 -2.17 29.37 -13.97
C THR A 361 -3.67 29.16 -14.09
N THR A 362 -4.40 28.85 -13.03
CA THR A 362 -5.87 28.73 -13.02
C THR A 362 -6.59 30.09 -13.05
N LEU A 363 -5.87 31.21 -13.03
CA LEU A 363 -6.42 32.55 -13.32
C LEU A 363 -6.64 32.80 -14.82
N SER A 364 -6.29 31.88 -15.70
CA SER A 364 -6.52 31.97 -17.13
C SER A 364 -7.27 30.74 -17.65
N VAL A 365 -8.51 30.51 -17.22
CA VAL A 365 -9.48 29.73 -17.97
C VAL A 365 -10.18 30.72 -18.91
N PRO A 366 -9.86 30.72 -20.22
CA PRO A 366 -10.66 31.45 -21.18
C PRO A 366 -11.93 30.64 -21.43
N GLY A 367 -13.07 31.26 -21.33
CA GLY A 367 -14.27 30.67 -21.91
C GLY A 367 -15.49 30.60 -21.02
N ARG A 368 -16.02 31.77 -20.66
CA ARG A 368 -17.45 32.00 -20.79
C ARG A 368 -17.58 33.10 -21.84
N SER A 369 -17.77 32.69 -23.08
CA SER A 369 -18.42 33.50 -24.08
C SER A 369 -19.85 33.01 -24.17
N SER A 370 -20.72 33.88 -23.77
CA SER A 370 -22.15 34.05 -24.12
C SER A 370 -22.75 33.03 -25.07
#